data_12817f3a1c7cd990c34bf16a9ed54bbc
#
_entry.id   12817f3a1c7cd990c34bf16a9ed54bbc
#
_cell.length_a   1.000
_cell.length_b   1.000
_cell.length_c   1.000
_cell.angle_alpha   90.00
_cell.angle_beta   90.00
_cell.angle_gamma   90.00
#
_symmetry.space_group_name_H-M   'P 1'
#
loop_
_entity.id
_entity.type
_entity.pdbx_description
1 polymer ?
#
loop_
_entity_poly.entity_id
_entity_poly.type
_entity_poly.pdbx_seq_one_letter_code
_entity_poly.pdbx_strand_id
1 'polypeptide(L)'
;MMAKQESAWKQMIHFYRHDYEEQHAPMLYGDVWLKTKSHDRLLLRLSDQGQHNLGVVHQLDLPTKGQHLVAGDPLVTITDDQGAHLVSTPFSGTVQKLNKDLQAAPQSLINNKQTDNWLVQLKAD
;
A
#
# COMPACT_ATOMS: atom_id res chain seq x y z
N MET A 1 -3.86 10.48 28.76
CA MET A 1 -3.55 10.24 28.30
C MET A 1 -3.53 10.05 27.62
N MET A 2 -3.62 10.15 27.25
CA MET A 2 -3.51 9.84 26.58
C MET A 2 -3.28 9.09 26.28
N ALA A 3 -3.30 9.40 26.96
CA ALA A 3 -2.78 8.42 26.70
C ALA A 3 -2.91 7.69 25.53
N LYS A 4 -3.85 7.71 25.04
CA LYS A 4 -3.96 7.05 23.82
C LYS A 4 -3.31 7.84 22.74
N GLN A 5 -2.38 7.25 22.10
CA GLN A 5 -1.69 7.87 21.00
C GLN A 5 -2.37 7.49 19.70
N GLU A 6 -2.56 8.46 18.85
CA GLU A 6 -3.02 8.18 17.52
C GLU A 6 -1.88 7.57 16.71
N SER A 7 -2.22 6.70 15.77
CA SER A 7 -1.23 6.16 14.87
C SER A 7 -0.61 7.27 14.01
N ALA A 8 0.55 7.00 13.46
CA ALA A 8 1.22 7.99 12.60
C ALA A 8 0.32 8.41 11.44
N TRP A 9 -0.43 7.47 10.89
CA TRP A 9 -1.31 7.74 9.79
C TRP A 9 -2.45 8.69 10.21
N LYS A 10 -3.02 8.49 11.39
CA LYS A 10 -4.11 9.36 11.86
C LYS A 10 -3.63 10.76 12.14
N GLN A 11 -2.44 10.90 12.68
CA GLN A 11 -1.86 12.21 12.91
C GLN A 11 -1.65 12.95 11.60
N MET A 12 -1.19 12.24 10.60
CA MET A 12 -0.97 12.82 9.29
C MET A 12 -2.28 13.26 8.65
N ILE A 13 -3.33 12.46 8.78
CA ILE A 13 -4.63 12.79 8.21
C ILE A 13 -5.20 14.07 8.85
N HIS A 14 -5.03 14.22 10.14
CA HIS A 14 -5.45 15.46 10.80
C HIS A 14 -4.73 16.67 10.23
N PHE A 15 -3.44 16.51 9.99
CA PHE A 15 -2.64 17.58 9.46
C PHE A 15 -3.06 17.97 8.04
N TYR A 16 -3.32 16.98 7.20
CA TYR A 16 -3.65 17.22 5.80
C TYR A 16 -5.11 17.55 5.56
N ARG A 17 -5.96 17.35 6.53
CA ARG A 17 -7.39 17.42 6.30
C ARG A 17 -7.85 18.74 5.72
N HIS A 18 -7.25 19.83 6.18
CA HIS A 18 -7.65 21.14 5.71
C HIS A 18 -7.33 21.38 4.25
N ASP A 19 -6.19 20.88 3.82
CA ASP A 19 -5.76 21.10 2.45
C ASP A 19 -6.16 19.96 1.56
N TYR A 20 -6.15 18.78 2.12
CA TYR A 20 -6.18 17.58 1.34
C TYR A 20 -7.57 17.12 0.96
N GLU A 21 -8.55 17.39 1.81
CA GLU A 21 -9.92 16.96 1.51
C GLU A 21 -10.38 17.46 0.16
N GLU A 22 -9.85 18.57 -0.26
CA GLU A 22 -10.24 19.17 -1.51
C GLU A 22 -9.51 18.57 -2.70
N GLN A 23 -8.39 17.95 -2.45
CA GLN A 23 -7.54 17.48 -3.54
C GLN A 23 -7.60 15.99 -3.75
N HIS A 24 -7.79 15.23 -2.67
CA HIS A 24 -7.83 13.77 -2.73
C HIS A 24 -6.61 13.16 -3.41
N ALA A 25 -5.48 13.84 -3.36
CA ALA A 25 -4.27 13.35 -4.01
C ALA A 25 -3.64 12.23 -3.19
N PRO A 26 -3.18 11.17 -3.83
CA PRO A 26 -2.48 10.12 -3.10
C PRO A 26 -1.18 10.64 -2.51
N MET A 27 -0.73 10.02 -1.43
CA MET A 27 0.53 10.36 -0.80
C MET A 27 1.57 9.31 -1.13
N LEU A 28 2.81 9.76 -1.31
CA LEU A 28 3.91 8.87 -1.68
C LEU A 28 4.83 8.65 -0.50
N TYR A 29 5.09 7.38 -0.20
CA TYR A 29 6.01 6.97 0.87
C TYR A 29 6.99 5.96 0.29
N GLY A 30 8.21 6.42 -0.03
CA GLY A 30 9.17 5.55 -0.68
C GLY A 30 8.62 5.04 -2.01
N ASP A 31 8.47 3.73 -2.11
CA ASP A 31 7.95 3.11 -3.32
C ASP A 31 6.46 2.80 -3.25
N VAL A 32 5.78 3.30 -2.21
CA VAL A 32 4.37 2.99 -2.01
C VAL A 32 3.51 4.25 -2.13
N TRP A 33 2.51 4.20 -2.98
CA TRP A 33 1.45 5.20 -3.04
C TRP A 33 0.34 4.79 -2.09
N LEU A 34 -0.13 5.77 -1.33
CA LEU A 34 -1.18 5.55 -0.35
C LEU A 34 -2.35 6.47 -0.67
N LYS A 35 -3.52 5.89 -0.84
CA LYS A 35 -4.75 6.63 -1.01
C LYS A 35 -5.64 6.37 0.18
N THR A 36 -6.09 7.45 0.83
CA THR A 36 -6.96 7.32 1.99
C THR A 36 -8.41 7.16 1.54
N LYS A 37 -9.13 6.35 2.28
CA LYS A 37 -10.57 6.13 2.08
C LYS A 37 -11.27 6.37 3.40
N SER A 38 -12.59 6.45 3.36
CA SER A 38 -13.38 6.65 4.58
C SER A 38 -13.14 5.52 5.58
N HIS A 39 -13.39 5.80 6.85
CA HIS A 39 -13.28 4.83 7.94
C HIS A 39 -11.85 4.30 8.13
N ASP A 40 -10.86 5.19 7.99
CA ASP A 40 -9.45 4.86 8.23
C ASP A 40 -8.91 3.75 7.35
N ARG A 41 -9.43 3.62 6.15
CA ARG A 41 -8.94 2.63 5.20
C ARG A 41 -7.85 3.23 4.32
N LEU A 42 -6.83 2.44 4.09
CA LEU A 42 -5.68 2.84 3.28
C LEU A 42 -5.55 1.89 2.11
N LEU A 43 -5.56 2.45 0.91
CA LEU A 43 -5.32 1.67 -0.30
C LEU A 43 -3.88 1.88 -0.72
N LEU A 44 -3.13 0.81 -0.79
CA LEU A 44 -1.69 0.85 -1.07
C LEU A 44 -1.40 0.25 -2.44
N ARG A 45 -0.54 0.93 -3.18
CA ARG A 45 -0.04 0.40 -4.44
C ARG A 45 1.41 0.82 -4.63
N LEU A 46 2.09 0.11 -5.52
CA LEU A 46 3.47 0.43 -5.84
C LEU A 46 3.51 1.73 -6.66
N SER A 47 4.47 2.59 -6.34
CA SER A 47 4.63 3.85 -7.07
C SER A 47 5.09 3.59 -8.50
N ASP A 48 4.94 4.60 -9.36
CA ASP A 48 5.42 4.50 -10.73
C ASP A 48 6.92 4.26 -10.76
N GLN A 49 7.66 4.91 -9.87
CA GLN A 49 9.10 4.72 -9.77
C GLN A 49 9.43 3.28 -9.35
N GLY A 50 8.70 2.76 -8.37
CA GLY A 50 8.88 1.37 -7.94
C GLY A 50 8.60 0.39 -9.05
N GLN A 51 7.54 0.65 -9.83
CA GLN A 51 7.21 -0.21 -10.97
C GLN A 51 8.28 -0.14 -12.05
N HIS A 52 8.84 1.04 -12.25
CA HIS A 52 9.83 1.27 -13.29
C HIS A 52 11.13 0.49 -13.04
N ASN A 53 11.41 0.19 -11.80
CA ASN A 53 12.62 -0.53 -11.42
C ASN A 53 12.49 -2.05 -11.55
N LEU A 54 11.30 -2.53 -11.92
CA LEU A 54 11.05 -3.96 -12.01
C LEU A 54 11.29 -4.47 -13.43
N GLY A 55 11.75 -5.71 -13.51
CA GLY A 55 11.80 -6.42 -14.77
C GLY A 55 10.49 -7.13 -15.04
N VAL A 56 10.56 -8.34 -15.60
CA VAL A 56 9.36 -9.14 -15.86
C VAL A 56 8.90 -9.73 -14.54
N VAL A 57 7.71 -9.37 -14.10
CA VAL A 57 7.18 -9.83 -12.81
C VAL A 57 6.58 -11.21 -12.96
N HIS A 58 7.05 -12.14 -12.13
CA HIS A 58 6.61 -13.53 -12.16
C HIS A 58 5.69 -13.89 -11.00
N GLN A 59 5.87 -13.24 -9.85
CA GLN A 59 5.14 -13.61 -8.65
C GLN A 59 4.97 -12.43 -7.72
N LEU A 60 3.81 -12.37 -7.08
CA LEU A 60 3.50 -11.39 -6.03
C LEU A 60 3.09 -12.16 -4.79
N ASP A 61 3.81 -11.92 -3.69
CA ASP A 61 3.47 -12.51 -2.40
C ASP A 61 2.86 -11.42 -1.53
N LEU A 62 1.55 -11.49 -1.35
CA LEU A 62 0.79 -10.52 -0.56
C LEU A 62 0.53 -11.09 0.83
N PRO A 63 0.26 -10.22 1.81
CA PRO A 63 -0.11 -10.71 3.14
C PRO A 63 -1.48 -11.38 3.11
N THR A 64 -1.84 -11.98 4.24
CA THR A 64 -3.11 -12.67 4.37
C THR A 64 -4.18 -11.71 4.86
N LYS A 65 -5.41 -11.88 4.37
CA LYS A 65 -6.53 -11.10 4.87
C LYS A 65 -6.68 -11.31 6.37
N GLY A 66 -6.83 -10.24 7.11
CA GLY A 66 -6.93 -10.28 8.57
C GLY A 66 -5.60 -10.17 9.28
N GLN A 67 -4.50 -10.26 8.55
CA GLN A 67 -3.17 -10.15 9.14
C GLN A 67 -2.90 -8.72 9.59
N HIS A 68 -2.33 -8.57 10.78
CA HIS A 68 -1.91 -7.27 11.29
C HIS A 68 -0.49 -7.00 10.87
N LEU A 69 -0.26 -5.83 10.26
CA LEU A 69 1.07 -5.39 9.86
C LEU A 69 1.47 -4.19 10.70
N VAL A 70 2.74 -4.15 11.05
CA VAL A 70 3.33 -2.99 11.72
C VAL A 70 4.16 -2.25 10.68
N ALA A 71 4.22 -0.92 10.80
CA ALA A 71 5.01 -0.12 9.88
C ALA A 71 6.42 -0.70 9.75
N GLY A 72 6.85 -0.93 8.52
CA GLY A 72 8.11 -1.57 8.23
C GLY A 72 8.00 -3.05 7.90
N ASP A 73 6.87 -3.68 8.20
CA ASP A 73 6.67 -5.07 7.85
C ASP A 73 6.53 -5.24 6.34
N PRO A 74 6.78 -6.44 5.82
CA PRO A 74 6.60 -6.68 4.39
C PRO A 74 5.16 -6.46 3.97
N LEU A 75 4.97 -5.60 2.99
CA LEU A 75 3.67 -5.40 2.35
C LEU A 75 3.50 -6.35 1.19
N VAL A 76 4.53 -6.46 0.37
CA VAL A 76 4.52 -7.35 -0.77
C VAL A 76 5.96 -7.73 -1.10
N THR A 77 6.15 -8.96 -1.54
CA THR A 77 7.40 -9.40 -2.15
C THR A 77 7.14 -9.62 -3.62
N ILE A 78 7.86 -8.91 -4.46
CA ILE A 78 7.70 -8.96 -5.90
C ILE A 78 8.90 -9.71 -6.48
N THR A 79 8.63 -10.82 -7.14
CA THR A 79 9.70 -11.59 -7.76
C THR A 79 9.67 -11.35 -9.27
N ASP A 80 10.79 -10.87 -9.79
CA ASP A 80 10.94 -10.64 -11.22
C ASP A 80 12.14 -11.45 -11.73
N ASP A 81 12.56 -11.19 -12.96
CA ASP A 81 13.65 -11.93 -13.58
C ASP A 81 15.03 -11.61 -12.96
N GLN A 82 15.08 -10.62 -12.07
CA GLN A 82 16.32 -10.24 -11.38
C GLN A 82 16.34 -10.67 -9.93
N GLY A 83 15.25 -11.19 -9.39
CA GLY A 83 15.18 -11.66 -8.02
C GLY A 83 13.97 -11.11 -7.28
N ALA A 84 14.03 -11.18 -5.97
CA ALA A 84 12.92 -10.75 -5.11
C ALA A 84 13.14 -9.32 -4.63
N HIS A 85 12.07 -8.54 -4.66
CA HIS A 85 12.07 -7.15 -4.20
C HIS A 85 11.05 -7.03 -3.08
N LEU A 86 11.51 -6.65 -1.90
CA LEU A 86 10.65 -6.50 -0.73
C LEU A 86 10.18 -5.06 -0.62
N VAL A 87 8.86 -4.88 -0.50
CA VAL A 87 8.27 -3.56 -0.30
C VAL A 87 7.61 -3.56 1.07
N SER A 88 7.97 -2.59 1.90
CA SER A 88 7.46 -2.50 3.26
C SER A 88 6.25 -1.59 3.34
N THR A 89 5.36 -1.87 4.29
CA THR A 89 4.23 -1.00 4.53
C THR A 89 4.68 0.25 5.29
N PRO A 90 4.22 1.43 4.89
CA PRO A 90 4.58 2.66 5.61
C PRO A 90 3.79 2.86 6.89
N PHE A 91 2.67 2.18 7.06
CA PHE A 91 1.81 2.36 8.23
C PHE A 91 1.32 1.03 8.75
N SER A 92 1.00 1.02 10.04
CA SER A 92 0.45 -0.16 10.70
C SER A 92 -1.04 -0.27 10.43
N GLY A 93 -1.53 -1.49 10.33
CA GLY A 93 -2.94 -1.73 10.13
C GLY A 93 -3.22 -3.20 9.91
N THR A 94 -4.50 -3.50 9.73
CA THR A 94 -4.96 -4.87 9.48
C THR A 94 -5.39 -5.00 8.02
N VAL A 95 -4.95 -6.05 7.38
CA VAL A 95 -5.26 -6.32 5.97
C VAL A 95 -6.74 -6.62 5.83
N GLN A 96 -7.44 -5.78 5.07
CA GLN A 96 -8.86 -5.97 4.80
C GLN A 96 -9.12 -6.63 3.47
N LYS A 97 -8.37 -6.22 2.46
CA LYS A 97 -8.55 -6.73 1.10
C LYS A 97 -7.21 -6.88 0.41
N LEU A 98 -7.15 -7.85 -0.47
CA LEU A 98 -6.01 -8.10 -1.33
C LEU A 98 -6.47 -8.05 -2.78
N ASN A 99 -5.60 -7.59 -3.66
CA ASN A 99 -5.91 -7.62 -5.09
C ASN A 99 -5.57 -9.00 -5.64
N LYS A 100 -6.52 -9.90 -5.55
CA LYS A 100 -6.30 -11.28 -5.96
C LYS A 100 -6.13 -11.41 -7.47
N ASP A 101 -6.74 -10.52 -8.23
CA ASP A 101 -6.60 -10.53 -9.68
C ASP A 101 -5.17 -10.23 -10.08
N LEU A 102 -4.55 -9.29 -9.38
CA LEU A 102 -3.16 -8.94 -9.63
C LEU A 102 -2.24 -10.08 -9.21
N GLN A 103 -2.55 -10.72 -8.09
CA GLN A 103 -1.77 -11.86 -7.61
C GLN A 103 -1.84 -13.03 -8.59
N ALA A 104 -2.99 -13.23 -9.20
CA ALA A 104 -3.17 -14.31 -10.19
C ALA A 104 -2.46 -14.00 -11.51
N ALA A 105 -2.30 -12.71 -11.83
CA ALA A 105 -1.63 -12.28 -13.06
C ALA A 105 -0.57 -11.23 -12.72
N PRO A 106 0.56 -11.62 -12.12
CA PRO A 106 1.54 -10.67 -11.57
C PRO A 106 2.08 -9.67 -12.58
N GLN A 107 2.20 -10.06 -13.83
CA GLN A 107 2.71 -9.17 -14.86
C GLN A 107 1.78 -7.98 -15.10
N SER A 108 0.53 -8.07 -14.67
CA SER A 108 -0.41 -6.95 -14.78
C SER A 108 -0.03 -5.78 -13.90
N LEU A 109 0.84 -6.00 -12.92
CA LEU A 109 1.29 -4.95 -12.02
C LEU A 109 1.83 -3.75 -12.79
N ILE A 110 2.57 -4.02 -13.87
CA ILE A 110 3.20 -2.96 -14.66
C ILE A 110 2.27 -2.46 -15.76
N ASN A 111 1.40 -3.33 -16.26
CA ASN A 111 0.59 -3.04 -17.43
C ASN A 111 -0.77 -2.43 -17.12
N ASN A 112 -1.24 -2.56 -15.89
CA ASN A 112 -2.55 -2.09 -15.53
C ASN A 112 -2.55 -0.59 -15.23
N LYS A 113 -3.75 0.00 -15.36
CA LYS A 113 -3.95 1.38 -14.96
C LYS A 113 -3.80 1.52 -13.45
N GLN A 114 -3.54 2.75 -13.01
CA GLN A 114 -3.35 3.03 -11.58
C GLN A 114 -4.51 2.57 -10.72
N THR A 115 -5.72 2.59 -11.26
CA THR A 115 -6.90 2.16 -10.51
C THR A 115 -6.97 0.65 -10.34
N ASP A 116 -6.26 -0.09 -11.17
CA ASP A 116 -6.36 -1.55 -11.19
C ASP A 116 -5.14 -2.24 -10.58
N ASN A 117 -4.08 -1.52 -10.30
CA ASN A 117 -2.85 -2.14 -9.79
C ASN A 117 -2.60 -1.87 -8.31
N TRP A 118 -3.65 -1.64 -7.54
CA TRP A 118 -3.52 -1.57 -6.09
C TRP A 118 -3.13 -2.94 -5.55
N LEU A 119 -2.43 -2.94 -4.43
CA LEU A 119 -1.92 -4.18 -3.83
C LEU A 119 -2.79 -4.64 -2.68
N VAL A 120 -2.95 -3.80 -1.68
CA VAL A 120 -3.57 -4.16 -0.41
C VAL A 120 -4.38 -2.99 0.10
N GLN A 121 -5.50 -3.29 0.75
CA GLN A 121 -6.25 -2.30 1.53
C GLN A 121 -6.08 -2.63 3.00
N LEU A 122 -5.58 -1.66 3.76
CA LEU A 122 -5.43 -1.79 5.21
C LEU A 122 -6.50 -0.99 5.93
N LYS A 123 -6.89 -1.50 7.08
CA LYS A 123 -7.61 -0.71 8.08
C LYS A 123 -6.56 -0.17 9.03
N ALA A 124 -6.35 1.13 9.06
CA ALA A 124 -5.30 1.74 9.88
C ALA A 124 -5.57 1.53 11.37
N ASP A 125 -4.51 1.38 12.11
CA ASP A 125 -4.60 1.27 13.58
C ASP A 125 -5.07 2.58 14.21
#